data_0a01ca600bd0d4e96d2ed8141ce6b24c
#
_entry.id   0a01ca600bd0d4e96d2ed8141ce6b24c
#
_cell.length_a   1.000
_cell.length_b   1.000
_cell.length_c   1.000
_cell.angle_alpha   90.00
_cell.angle_beta   90.00
_cell.angle_gamma   90.00
#
_symmetry.space_group_name_H-M   'P 1'
#
loop_
_entity.id
_entity.type
_entity.pdbx_description
1 polymer ?
#
loop_
_entity_poly.entity_id
_entity_poly.type
_entity_poly.pdbx_seq_one_letter_code
_entity_poly.pdbx_strand_id
1 'polypeptide(L)'
;MIAFLIFISESNKDHRPAIIPILWEDGQNSEQFSAIIFDEANLDTPPEHSGSTFPGRYWHGLEDGRLQCDVCPRYCKLSDGQRGLCFVRARKGDEIVLTTYGRSSGFCVDPVEKKPLNHFLPGTPILSFGTAGCNLTCKFCQNHDISKSREFDKLQAQASPEMIAKAAKQSGCKSVAFTYNDPVIFLEYAVDVAIACHELGIKTVAVTAGYITEKAGEEFFSHMDAANVDLKGFTESFYKQLCSSELSQVLETLKYLKHETNVWFEITNLIIPGENDAPSEIGEMTEWVVENLGPDVPMHFSAFHPDWKMMEHGRTPKETLMRSRQIALKNGVRYAYTGNVHDFEGASTYCHNCGDMLIGRDWYELSTWNLTFDGNYSGNCKNCGTSLAGVFDGPAGDWGRKRVPLRFTPPQT
;
A
#
# COMPACT_ATOMS: atom_id res chain seq x y z
N MET A 1 9.36 -1.98 -31.44
CA MET A 1 8.39 -0.87 -31.27
C MET A 1 9.20 0.34 -30.85
N ILE A 2 9.29 1.36 -31.71
CA ILE A 2 10.24 2.48 -31.54
C ILE A 2 9.43 3.65 -30.93
N ALA A 3 9.76 4.06 -29.71
CA ALA A 3 9.18 5.23 -29.09
C ALA A 3 9.91 6.49 -29.57
N PHE A 4 9.23 7.39 -30.26
CA PHE A 4 9.77 8.72 -30.59
C PHE A 4 9.53 9.66 -29.41
N LEU A 5 10.61 10.09 -28.76
CA LEU A 5 10.62 11.17 -27.78
C LEU A 5 10.74 12.49 -28.53
N ILE A 6 9.69 13.31 -28.53
CA ILE A 6 9.79 14.71 -28.95
C ILE A 6 10.13 15.54 -27.71
N PHE A 7 11.35 16.06 -27.65
CA PHE A 7 11.78 17.03 -26.65
C PHE A 7 11.30 18.41 -27.07
N ILE A 8 10.44 19.04 -26.26
CA ILE A 8 10.21 20.47 -26.31
C ILE A 8 10.81 21.03 -25.01
N SER A 9 11.94 21.72 -25.17
CA SER A 9 12.63 22.43 -24.08
C SER A 9 12.01 23.83 -23.99
N GLU A 10 11.14 24.05 -23.00
CA GLU A 10 10.87 25.39 -22.48
C GLU A 10 11.36 25.46 -21.04
N SER A 11 12.36 26.30 -20.81
CA SER A 11 12.90 26.59 -19.48
C SER A 11 11.87 27.37 -18.67
N ASN A 12 11.21 26.71 -17.73
CA ASN A 12 10.28 27.34 -16.81
C ASN A 12 11.04 27.82 -15.57
N LYS A 13 11.05 29.15 -15.32
CA LYS A 13 11.75 29.78 -14.20
C LYS A 13 11.09 29.58 -12.82
N ASP A 14 10.01 28.83 -12.75
CA ASP A 14 9.17 28.69 -11.56
C ASP A 14 9.23 27.33 -10.88
N HIS A 15 10.33 26.60 -10.89
CA HIS A 15 10.56 25.33 -10.13
C HIS A 15 9.34 24.37 -9.98
N ARG A 16 8.41 24.37 -10.93
CA ARG A 16 7.27 23.44 -10.94
C ARG A 16 7.60 22.23 -11.84
N PRO A 17 7.22 20.99 -11.43
CA PRO A 17 7.42 19.83 -12.28
C PRO A 17 6.67 20.00 -13.61
N ALA A 18 7.33 19.66 -14.71
CA ALA A 18 6.70 19.69 -16.02
C ALA A 18 5.72 18.51 -16.16
N ILE A 19 4.46 18.81 -16.50
CA ILE A 19 3.50 17.78 -16.91
C ILE A 19 3.60 17.66 -18.42
N ILE A 20 4.17 16.55 -18.89
CA ILE A 20 4.32 16.30 -20.35
C ILE A 20 3.27 15.27 -20.77
N PRO A 21 2.40 15.59 -21.74
CA PRO A 21 1.51 14.59 -22.32
C PRO A 21 2.33 13.58 -23.14
N ILE A 22 2.21 12.30 -22.81
CA ILE A 22 2.78 11.21 -23.59
C ILE A 22 1.67 10.64 -24.46
N LEU A 23 1.81 10.79 -25.77
CA LEU A 23 0.91 10.16 -26.74
C LEU A 23 1.37 8.72 -27.00
N TRP A 24 0.51 7.77 -26.72
CA TRP A 24 0.67 6.37 -27.14
C TRP A 24 -0.33 6.08 -28.26
N GLU A 25 0.16 5.75 -29.42
CA GLU A 25 -0.67 5.26 -30.52
C GLU A 25 -0.64 3.73 -30.51
N ASP A 26 -1.64 3.11 -29.89
CA ASP A 26 -2.08 1.77 -30.26
C ASP A 26 -3.28 1.94 -31.19
N GLY A 27 -3.20 1.37 -32.35
CA GLY A 27 -4.00 1.65 -33.54
C GLY A 27 -5.53 1.65 -33.46
N GLN A 28 -6.14 1.81 -32.28
CA GLN A 28 -7.60 1.97 -32.09
C GLN A 28 -8.05 2.88 -30.94
N ASN A 29 -7.17 3.37 -30.05
CA ASN A 29 -7.55 4.37 -29.02
C ASN A 29 -6.34 5.22 -28.64
N SER A 30 -6.41 6.54 -28.83
CA SER A 30 -5.44 7.49 -28.28
C SER A 30 -5.82 7.86 -26.85
N GLU A 31 -5.24 7.22 -25.84
CA GLU A 31 -5.30 7.71 -24.48
C GLU A 31 -4.13 8.66 -24.21
N GLN A 32 -4.45 9.87 -23.76
CA GLN A 32 -3.47 10.87 -23.38
C GLN A 32 -2.99 10.59 -21.96
N PHE A 33 -1.78 10.06 -21.79
CA PHE A 33 -1.15 9.88 -20.49
C PHE A 33 -0.26 11.08 -20.18
N SER A 34 -0.49 11.71 -19.02
CA SER A 34 0.41 12.72 -18.48
C SER A 34 1.39 12.06 -17.51
N ALA A 35 2.69 12.34 -17.63
CA ALA A 35 3.69 11.92 -16.65
C ALA A 35 4.28 13.15 -15.95
N ILE A 36 4.55 13.04 -14.65
CA ILE A 36 5.28 14.04 -13.90
C ILE A 36 6.77 13.69 -13.99
N ILE A 37 7.57 14.62 -14.50
CA ILE A 37 9.02 14.45 -14.65
C ILE A 37 9.73 15.36 -13.64
N PHE A 38 10.60 14.77 -12.83
CA PHE A 38 11.47 15.49 -11.91
C PHE A 38 12.91 15.48 -12.44
N ASP A 39 13.51 16.66 -12.53
CA ASP A 39 14.91 16.81 -12.90
C ASP A 39 15.78 16.69 -11.66
N GLU A 40 16.68 15.70 -11.63
CA GLU A 40 17.63 15.47 -10.54
C GLU A 40 18.65 16.61 -10.37
N ALA A 41 18.88 17.42 -11.40
CA ALA A 41 19.80 18.57 -11.32
C ALA A 41 19.36 19.63 -10.28
N ASN A 42 18.09 19.60 -9.84
CA ASN A 42 17.55 20.45 -8.78
C ASN A 42 17.47 19.76 -7.41
N LEU A 43 18.03 18.55 -7.27
CA LEU A 43 18.03 17.77 -6.05
C LEU A 43 19.47 17.68 -5.53
N ASP A 44 19.76 18.37 -4.44
CA ASP A 44 21.12 18.67 -3.93
C ASP A 44 21.99 17.46 -3.54
N THR A 45 21.59 16.21 -3.79
CA THR A 45 22.41 15.02 -3.50
C THR A 45 22.07 13.82 -4.39
N PRO A 46 23.00 13.30 -5.20
CA PRO A 46 22.87 11.97 -5.76
C PRO A 46 22.92 10.92 -4.62
N PRO A 47 22.19 9.82 -4.72
CA PRO A 47 22.22 8.78 -3.69
C PRO A 47 23.64 8.21 -3.59
N GLU A 48 24.30 8.34 -2.45
CA GLU A 48 25.65 7.78 -2.18
C GLU A 48 25.72 6.25 -2.37
N HIS A 49 24.56 5.59 -2.57
CA HIS A 49 24.42 4.14 -2.63
C HIS A 49 23.83 3.58 -3.94
N SER A 50 23.90 4.30 -5.05
CA SER A 50 23.41 3.80 -6.34
C SER A 50 24.23 2.58 -6.82
N GLY A 51 23.64 1.39 -6.72
CA GLY A 51 24.23 0.12 -7.19
C GLY A 51 24.89 -0.74 -6.12
N SER A 52 24.93 -0.32 -4.86
CA SER A 52 25.49 -1.07 -3.74
C SER A 52 24.40 -1.68 -2.83
N THR A 53 24.83 -2.62 -2.01
CA THR A 53 24.04 -3.19 -0.93
C THR A 53 23.98 -2.23 0.25
N PHE A 54 22.81 -2.14 0.91
CA PHE A 54 22.62 -1.34 2.13
C PHE A 54 22.62 -2.26 3.36
N PRO A 55 23.23 -1.90 4.50
CA PRO A 55 23.22 -2.73 5.71
C PRO A 55 21.81 -3.06 6.15
N GLY A 56 21.51 -4.36 6.28
CA GLY A 56 20.21 -4.82 6.76
C GLY A 56 20.14 -4.81 8.27
N ARG A 57 18.94 -4.57 8.80
CA ARG A 57 18.62 -4.65 10.25
C ARG A 57 17.98 -6.00 10.57
N TYR A 58 17.83 -6.30 11.86
CA TYR A 58 17.09 -7.48 12.35
C TYR A 58 17.61 -8.80 11.79
N TRP A 59 18.81 -9.16 12.20
CA TRP A 59 19.41 -10.46 11.94
C TRP A 59 20.42 -10.84 13.04
N HIS A 60 20.75 -12.12 13.15
CA HIS A 60 21.78 -12.61 14.06
C HIS A 60 22.50 -13.82 13.49
N GLY A 61 23.68 -14.12 14.05
CA GLY A 61 24.47 -15.32 13.72
C GLY A 61 23.93 -16.56 14.41
N LEU A 62 23.98 -17.72 13.70
CA LEU A 62 23.63 -19.02 14.23
C LEU A 62 24.91 -19.83 14.55
N GLU A 63 24.79 -20.83 15.45
CA GLU A 63 25.89 -21.72 15.84
C GLU A 63 26.51 -22.48 14.66
N ASP A 64 25.72 -22.77 13.62
CA ASP A 64 26.18 -23.44 12.41
C ASP A 64 26.85 -22.52 11.38
N GLY A 65 27.12 -21.27 11.75
CA GLY A 65 27.80 -20.27 10.92
C GLY A 65 26.90 -19.58 9.88
N ARG A 66 25.59 -19.90 9.83
CA ARG A 66 24.62 -19.15 9.01
C ARG A 66 24.19 -17.88 9.73
N LEU A 67 23.60 -16.92 8.96
CA LEU A 67 22.91 -15.77 9.51
C LEU A 67 21.39 -15.95 9.36
N GLN A 68 20.64 -15.62 10.39
CA GLN A 68 19.17 -15.63 10.34
C GLN A 68 18.64 -14.21 10.18
N CYS A 69 17.76 -14.00 9.21
CA CYS A 69 17.00 -12.77 9.04
C CYS A 69 15.76 -12.82 9.91
N ASP A 70 15.58 -11.84 10.78
CA ASP A 70 14.51 -11.77 11.77
C ASP A 70 13.44 -10.70 11.45
N VAL A 71 13.45 -10.13 10.24
CA VAL A 71 12.49 -9.09 9.83
C VAL A 71 11.06 -9.63 9.75
N CYS A 72 10.88 -10.85 9.30
CA CYS A 72 9.56 -11.47 9.17
C CYS A 72 9.59 -12.92 9.67
N PRO A 73 8.42 -13.53 9.98
CA PRO A 73 8.33 -14.90 10.53
C PRO A 73 8.79 -16.02 9.58
N ARG A 74 9.44 -15.67 8.46
CA ARG A 74 10.17 -16.64 7.61
C ARG A 74 11.45 -17.12 8.26
N TYR A 75 12.08 -16.30 9.09
CA TYR A 75 13.34 -16.60 9.76
C TYR A 75 14.36 -17.26 8.83
N CYS A 76 14.58 -16.63 7.66
CA CYS A 76 15.46 -17.18 6.61
C CYS A 76 16.88 -17.37 7.13
N LYS A 77 17.40 -18.60 7.10
CA LYS A 77 18.77 -18.95 7.51
C LYS A 77 19.66 -19.01 6.28
N LEU A 78 20.63 -18.08 6.19
CA LEU A 78 21.38 -17.80 4.97
C LEU A 78 22.85 -18.17 5.13
N SER A 79 23.37 -18.97 4.21
CA SER A 79 24.81 -19.12 3.96
C SER A 79 25.31 -17.94 3.15
N ASP A 80 26.64 -17.75 3.09
CA ASP A 80 27.22 -16.65 2.31
C ASP A 80 26.77 -16.68 0.83
N GLY A 81 26.43 -15.52 0.29
CA GLY A 81 25.86 -15.35 -1.05
C GLY A 81 24.40 -15.75 -1.21
N GLN A 82 23.76 -16.38 -0.21
CA GLN A 82 22.34 -16.75 -0.28
C GLN A 82 21.42 -15.56 -0.05
N ARG A 83 20.20 -15.66 -0.67
CA ARG A 83 19.11 -14.71 -0.53
C ARG A 83 17.94 -15.32 0.24
N GLY A 84 17.26 -14.50 1.01
CA GLY A 84 15.98 -14.87 1.63
C GLY A 84 14.88 -15.15 0.59
N LEU A 85 13.75 -15.70 1.06
CA LEU A 85 12.59 -15.96 0.21
C LEU A 85 12.12 -14.70 -0.54
N CYS A 86 12.22 -13.54 0.10
CA CYS A 86 11.85 -12.25 -0.47
C CYS A 86 12.76 -11.80 -1.61
N PHE A 87 13.91 -12.46 -1.82
CA PHE A 87 14.92 -12.17 -2.84
C PHE A 87 15.76 -10.91 -2.58
N VAL A 88 15.28 -9.92 -1.88
CA VAL A 88 15.95 -8.62 -1.74
C VAL A 88 16.86 -8.52 -0.52
N ARG A 89 16.69 -9.41 0.47
CA ARG A 89 17.61 -9.57 1.59
C ARG A 89 18.58 -10.71 1.31
N ALA A 90 19.88 -10.45 1.41
CA ALA A 90 20.94 -11.39 1.09
C ALA A 90 22.01 -11.37 2.16
N ARG A 91 22.68 -12.51 2.38
CA ARG A 91 23.94 -12.54 3.14
C ARG A 91 25.10 -12.20 2.23
N LYS A 92 25.96 -11.29 2.69
CA LYS A 92 27.19 -10.90 2.04
C LYS A 92 28.31 -10.85 3.09
N GLY A 93 29.14 -11.89 3.11
CA GLY A 93 30.13 -12.08 4.17
C GLY A 93 29.47 -12.29 5.54
N ASP A 94 29.75 -11.40 6.49
CA ASP A 94 29.29 -11.51 7.88
C ASP A 94 28.05 -10.65 8.20
N GLU A 95 27.34 -10.17 7.20
CA GLU A 95 26.15 -9.34 7.37
C GLU A 95 25.00 -9.76 6.44
N ILE A 96 23.76 -9.40 6.82
CA ILE A 96 22.60 -9.41 5.92
C ILE A 96 22.43 -8.00 5.38
N VAL A 97 22.25 -7.90 4.07
CA VAL A 97 22.12 -6.64 3.34
C VAL A 97 20.79 -6.55 2.59
N LEU A 98 20.26 -5.33 2.44
CA LEU A 98 19.20 -4.99 1.52
C LEU A 98 19.78 -4.65 0.15
N THR A 99 19.32 -5.30 -0.91
CA THR A 99 19.84 -5.13 -2.27
C THR A 99 19.00 -4.22 -3.16
N THR A 100 17.93 -3.63 -2.62
CA THR A 100 16.97 -2.78 -3.35
C THR A 100 16.82 -1.38 -2.75
N TYR A 101 17.71 -0.98 -1.84
CA TYR A 101 17.69 0.36 -1.28
C TYR A 101 17.87 1.42 -2.38
N GLY A 102 17.04 2.46 -2.35
CA GLY A 102 17.05 3.51 -3.37
C GLY A 102 16.53 3.08 -4.75
N ARG A 103 15.97 1.86 -4.89
CA ARG A 103 15.54 1.30 -6.17
C ARG A 103 14.08 0.88 -6.13
N SER A 104 13.33 1.26 -7.17
CA SER A 104 11.90 0.98 -7.29
C SER A 104 11.55 0.37 -8.65
N SER A 105 10.45 -0.38 -8.68
CA SER A 105 9.79 -0.83 -9.91
C SER A 105 9.04 0.29 -10.65
N GLY A 106 8.92 1.46 -10.03
CA GLY A 106 8.27 2.65 -10.56
C GLY A 106 7.50 3.43 -9.49
N PHE A 107 7.20 4.68 -9.81
CA PHE A 107 6.46 5.60 -8.95
C PHE A 107 5.18 6.04 -9.64
N CYS A 108 4.09 6.16 -8.87
CA CYS A 108 2.80 6.60 -9.40
C CYS A 108 2.05 7.44 -8.35
N VAL A 109 1.48 8.56 -8.77
CA VAL A 109 0.52 9.30 -7.95
C VAL A 109 -0.86 8.72 -8.20
N ASP A 110 -1.45 8.14 -7.16
CA ASP A 110 -2.74 7.45 -7.15
C ASP A 110 -3.73 8.19 -6.22
N PRO A 111 -5.05 7.94 -6.30
CA PRO A 111 -5.97 8.29 -5.21
C PRO A 111 -5.70 7.44 -3.97
N VAL A 112 -5.87 8.02 -2.77
CA VAL A 112 -5.66 7.31 -1.49
C VAL A 112 -6.61 6.12 -1.32
N GLU A 113 -7.83 6.22 -1.83
CA GLU A 113 -8.84 5.15 -1.82
C GLU A 113 -8.36 3.87 -2.53
N LYS A 114 -7.40 4.00 -3.45
CA LYS A 114 -6.81 2.83 -4.12
C LYS A 114 -5.87 2.01 -3.23
N LYS A 115 -5.58 2.45 -1.98
CA LYS A 115 -4.65 1.78 -1.06
C LYS A 115 -5.24 0.74 -0.10
N PRO A 116 -6.45 0.29 -0.13
CA PRO A 116 -7.75 0.93 0.07
C PRO A 116 -7.83 1.63 1.44
N LEU A 117 -7.91 2.94 1.41
CA LEU A 117 -8.03 3.78 2.62
C LEU A 117 -9.19 4.77 2.41
N ASN A 118 -10.32 4.47 3.04
CA ASN A 118 -11.55 5.27 2.92
C ASN A 118 -11.68 6.30 4.05
N HIS A 119 -10.97 6.10 5.16
CA HIS A 119 -11.03 6.94 6.35
C HIS A 119 -9.69 7.64 6.65
N PHE A 120 -8.76 7.65 5.71
CA PHE A 120 -7.49 8.36 5.83
C PHE A 120 -7.33 9.35 4.69
N LEU A 121 -7.47 10.65 4.98
CA LEU A 121 -7.34 11.78 4.05
C LEU A 121 -8.11 11.57 2.72
N PRO A 122 -9.44 11.32 2.76
CA PRO A 122 -10.21 10.93 1.57
C PRO A 122 -10.12 11.93 0.42
N GLY A 123 -10.02 11.41 -0.81
CA GLY A 123 -9.96 12.19 -2.05
C GLY A 123 -8.59 12.83 -2.34
N THR A 124 -7.56 12.57 -1.52
CA THR A 124 -6.24 13.17 -1.71
C THR A 124 -5.32 12.28 -2.57
N PRO A 125 -4.35 12.89 -3.28
CA PRO A 125 -3.32 12.13 -3.99
C PRO A 125 -2.29 11.54 -3.02
N ILE A 126 -1.81 10.33 -3.35
CA ILE A 126 -0.77 9.60 -2.64
C ILE A 126 0.31 9.13 -3.62
N LEU A 127 1.58 9.43 -3.34
CA LEU A 127 2.69 8.89 -4.12
C LEU A 127 2.97 7.44 -3.71
N SER A 128 2.95 6.53 -4.66
CA SER A 128 2.99 5.09 -4.44
C SER A 128 4.21 4.47 -5.09
N PHE A 129 4.91 3.61 -4.36
CA PHE A 129 5.99 2.82 -4.92
C PHE A 129 6.21 1.51 -4.17
N GLY A 130 6.93 0.60 -4.81
CA GLY A 130 7.42 -0.65 -4.25
C GLY A 130 8.75 -1.02 -4.87
N THR A 131 9.32 -2.12 -4.40
CA THR A 131 10.55 -2.68 -4.95
C THR A 131 10.28 -4.02 -5.67
N ALA A 132 11.26 -4.91 -5.80
CA ALA A 132 11.06 -6.27 -6.27
C ALA A 132 10.94 -7.24 -5.09
N GLY A 133 10.32 -8.40 -5.32
CA GLY A 133 10.21 -9.47 -4.32
C GLY A 133 9.06 -9.29 -3.33
N CYS A 134 8.87 -10.29 -2.44
CA CYS A 134 7.88 -10.28 -1.37
C CYS A 134 8.18 -11.40 -0.37
N ASN A 135 7.84 -11.21 0.91
CA ASN A 135 7.95 -12.26 1.94
C ASN A 135 6.83 -13.31 1.90
N LEU A 136 5.76 -13.08 1.10
CA LEU A 136 4.70 -14.04 0.84
C LEU A 136 4.79 -14.61 -0.59
N THR A 137 4.16 -15.79 -0.80
CA THR A 137 4.11 -16.44 -2.12
C THR A 137 2.69 -16.63 -2.63
N CYS A 138 1.80 -15.66 -2.35
CA CYS A 138 0.38 -15.72 -2.70
C CYS A 138 0.17 -16.16 -4.15
N LYS A 139 -0.61 -17.24 -4.36
CA LYS A 139 -0.87 -17.80 -5.69
C LYS A 139 -1.76 -16.89 -6.55
N PHE A 140 -2.55 -16.04 -5.89
CA PHE A 140 -3.47 -15.06 -6.47
C PHE A 140 -2.90 -13.64 -6.60
N CYS A 141 -1.57 -13.49 -6.60
CA CYS A 141 -0.94 -12.18 -6.56
C CYS A 141 -1.17 -11.38 -7.86
N GLN A 142 -1.87 -10.25 -7.76
CA GLN A 142 -2.15 -9.34 -8.87
C GLN A 142 -0.94 -8.48 -9.28
N ASN A 143 0.08 -8.42 -8.43
CA ASN A 143 1.35 -7.72 -8.68
C ASN A 143 2.50 -8.74 -8.84
N HIS A 144 2.24 -9.92 -9.42
CA HIS A 144 3.20 -11.01 -9.47
C HIS A 144 4.46 -10.68 -10.29
N ASP A 145 4.36 -9.85 -11.30
CA ASP A 145 5.46 -9.34 -12.11
C ASP A 145 6.51 -8.59 -11.29
N ILE A 146 6.09 -7.89 -10.22
CA ILE A 146 6.95 -7.19 -9.26
C ILE A 146 7.29 -8.09 -8.09
N SER A 147 6.26 -8.61 -7.41
CA SER A 147 6.42 -9.33 -6.14
C SER A 147 7.10 -10.70 -6.28
N LYS A 148 7.09 -11.29 -7.47
CA LYS A 148 7.75 -12.57 -7.77
C LYS A 148 8.98 -12.39 -8.66
N SER A 149 9.30 -11.15 -9.04
CA SER A 149 10.52 -10.85 -9.78
C SER A 149 11.76 -11.25 -8.97
N ARG A 150 12.67 -11.94 -9.64
CA ARG A 150 14.03 -12.24 -9.17
C ARG A 150 15.08 -11.58 -10.05
N GLU A 151 14.66 -10.62 -10.87
CA GLU A 151 15.48 -9.88 -11.80
C GLU A 151 15.58 -8.42 -11.36
N PHE A 152 16.79 -7.92 -11.20
CA PHE A 152 17.02 -6.50 -10.85
C PHE A 152 16.72 -5.55 -12.00
N ASP A 153 16.64 -6.05 -13.23
CA ASP A 153 16.36 -5.24 -14.43
C ASP A 153 14.98 -4.56 -14.38
N LYS A 154 14.09 -5.05 -13.52
CA LYS A 154 12.78 -4.40 -13.27
C LYS A 154 12.85 -3.22 -12.29
N LEU A 155 13.96 -3.03 -11.59
CA LEU A 155 14.22 -1.92 -10.69
C LEU A 155 14.92 -0.78 -11.45
N GLN A 156 14.21 -0.22 -12.43
CA GLN A 156 14.76 0.80 -13.34
C GLN A 156 14.69 2.22 -12.79
N ALA A 157 13.79 2.48 -11.83
CA ALA A 157 13.67 3.77 -11.19
C ALA A 157 14.55 3.84 -9.93
N GLN A 158 15.33 4.91 -9.81
CA GLN A 158 16.17 5.19 -8.64
C GLN A 158 15.70 6.48 -7.99
N ALA A 159 15.63 6.52 -6.67
CA ALA A 159 15.34 7.72 -5.90
C ALA A 159 15.86 7.58 -4.47
N SER A 160 16.50 8.63 -3.96
CA SER A 160 16.80 8.71 -2.52
C SER A 160 15.51 8.95 -1.71
N PRO A 161 15.53 8.72 -0.38
CA PRO A 161 14.45 9.10 0.50
C PRO A 161 13.98 10.55 0.31
N GLU A 162 14.91 11.50 0.25
CA GLU A 162 14.66 12.94 0.11
C GLU A 162 14.04 13.26 -1.26
N MET A 163 14.46 12.58 -2.32
CA MET A 163 13.90 12.74 -3.67
C MET A 163 12.42 12.36 -3.67
N ILE A 164 12.05 11.24 -3.04
CA ILE A 164 10.66 10.79 -2.94
C ILE A 164 9.82 11.79 -2.14
N ALA A 165 10.33 12.23 -1.00
CA ALA A 165 9.62 13.19 -0.15
C ALA A 165 9.40 14.53 -0.87
N LYS A 166 10.43 15.07 -1.54
CA LYS A 166 10.32 16.30 -2.37
C LYS A 166 9.34 16.12 -3.51
N ALA A 167 9.40 14.98 -4.23
CA ALA A 167 8.49 14.68 -5.33
C ALA A 167 7.03 14.59 -4.87
N ALA A 168 6.77 13.94 -3.73
CA ALA A 168 5.44 13.90 -3.13
C ALA A 168 4.93 15.31 -2.81
N LYS A 169 5.76 16.13 -2.16
CA LYS A 169 5.41 17.53 -1.83
C LYS A 169 5.07 18.35 -3.07
N GLN A 170 5.93 18.30 -4.09
CA GLN A 170 5.76 19.07 -5.33
C GLN A 170 4.58 18.59 -6.18
N SER A 171 4.23 17.29 -6.09
CA SER A 171 3.04 16.72 -6.75
C SER A 171 1.74 16.99 -5.99
N GLY A 172 1.79 17.71 -4.86
CA GLY A 172 0.61 17.98 -4.02
C GLY A 172 0.10 16.75 -3.24
N CYS A 173 0.89 15.67 -3.18
CA CYS A 173 0.53 14.50 -2.40
C CYS A 173 0.50 14.81 -0.90
N LYS A 174 -0.54 14.32 -0.23
CA LYS A 174 -0.63 14.42 1.24
C LYS A 174 0.13 13.30 1.94
N SER A 175 0.39 12.22 1.21
CA SER A 175 1.06 11.04 1.76
C SER A 175 1.87 10.27 0.71
N VAL A 176 2.74 9.37 1.21
CA VAL A 176 3.51 8.39 0.42
C VAL A 176 3.11 6.98 0.87
N ALA A 177 2.84 6.08 -0.08
CA ALA A 177 2.50 4.68 0.19
C ALA A 177 3.63 3.74 -0.23
N PHE A 178 4.05 2.90 0.70
CA PHE A 178 4.88 1.72 0.47
C PHE A 178 3.95 0.56 0.10
N THR A 179 3.95 0.14 -1.19
CA THR A 179 2.88 -0.73 -1.74
C THR A 179 3.37 -1.61 -2.90
N TYR A 180 2.45 -2.28 -3.61
CA TYR A 180 2.62 -3.22 -4.72
C TYR A 180 3.25 -4.56 -4.34
N ASN A 181 4.30 -4.58 -3.55
CA ASN A 181 4.83 -5.72 -2.81
C ASN A 181 4.85 -5.38 -1.32
N ASP A 182 5.16 -6.34 -0.45
CA ASP A 182 5.15 -6.08 0.99
C ASP A 182 6.34 -5.19 1.41
N PRO A 183 6.09 -3.99 2.00
CA PRO A 183 7.15 -3.06 2.39
C PRO A 183 8.06 -3.59 3.51
N VAL A 184 7.64 -4.59 4.26
CA VAL A 184 8.44 -5.23 5.31
C VAL A 184 9.80 -5.71 4.79
N ILE A 185 9.88 -6.15 3.53
CA ILE A 185 11.13 -6.68 2.99
C ILE A 185 12.18 -5.60 2.71
N PHE A 186 11.77 -4.35 2.54
CA PHE A 186 12.64 -3.19 2.33
C PHE A 186 12.51 -2.16 3.46
N LEU A 187 12.36 -2.65 4.69
CA LEU A 187 12.09 -1.89 5.91
C LEU A 187 13.00 -0.67 6.04
N GLU A 188 14.32 -0.83 5.85
CA GLU A 188 15.29 0.24 6.00
C GLU A 188 14.99 1.42 5.05
N TYR A 189 14.71 1.11 3.78
CA TYR A 189 14.39 2.13 2.79
C TYR A 189 13.04 2.79 3.08
N ALA A 190 12.05 2.01 3.49
CA ALA A 190 10.73 2.54 3.85
C ALA A 190 10.81 3.49 5.07
N VAL A 191 11.58 3.13 6.10
CA VAL A 191 11.79 3.96 7.30
C VAL A 191 12.50 5.26 6.94
N ASP A 192 13.59 5.20 6.16
CA ASP A 192 14.34 6.40 5.79
C ASP A 192 13.49 7.34 4.90
N VAL A 193 12.68 6.78 3.98
CA VAL A 193 11.70 7.58 3.20
C VAL A 193 10.64 8.19 4.11
N ALA A 194 10.17 7.45 5.12
CA ALA A 194 9.17 7.97 6.06
C ALA A 194 9.71 9.16 6.87
N ILE A 195 10.95 9.06 7.35
CA ILE A 195 11.64 10.15 8.05
C ILE A 195 11.70 11.40 7.16
N ALA A 196 12.19 11.26 5.91
CA ALA A 196 12.28 12.36 4.97
C ALA A 196 10.91 12.97 4.62
N CYS A 197 9.86 12.13 4.53
CA CYS A 197 8.48 12.59 4.33
C CYS A 197 7.97 13.42 5.51
N HIS A 198 8.18 12.96 6.74
CA HIS A 198 7.75 13.65 7.94
C HIS A 198 8.43 15.02 8.10
N GLU A 199 9.70 15.17 7.74
CA GLU A 199 10.41 16.47 7.71
C GLU A 199 9.73 17.48 6.78
N LEU A 200 9.05 17.02 5.73
CA LEU A 200 8.30 17.87 4.80
C LEU A 200 6.80 17.95 5.12
N GLY A 201 6.34 17.35 6.22
CA GLY A 201 4.93 17.31 6.62
C GLY A 201 4.08 16.41 5.71
N ILE A 202 4.68 15.42 5.07
CA ILE A 202 4.03 14.40 4.25
C ILE A 202 3.82 13.16 5.12
N LYS A 203 2.62 12.60 5.12
CA LYS A 203 2.28 11.39 5.87
C LYS A 203 2.71 10.13 5.15
N THR A 204 2.80 9.02 5.89
CA THR A 204 3.30 7.74 5.38
C THR A 204 2.31 6.62 5.59
N VAL A 205 2.20 5.73 4.61
CA VAL A 205 1.22 4.66 4.56
C VAL A 205 1.88 3.33 4.21
N ALA A 206 1.66 2.31 5.04
CA ALA A 206 2.01 0.94 4.72
C ALA A 206 0.83 0.19 4.09
N VAL A 207 1.00 -0.37 2.89
CA VAL A 207 0.08 -1.37 2.32
C VAL A 207 0.77 -2.72 2.42
N THR A 208 0.38 -3.52 3.40
CA THR A 208 1.14 -4.68 3.86
C THR A 208 0.27 -5.90 4.13
N ALA A 209 0.85 -7.08 4.09
CA ALA A 209 0.22 -8.30 4.57
C ALA A 209 0.31 -8.45 6.10
N GLY A 210 0.97 -7.55 6.80
CA GLY A 210 1.15 -7.63 8.25
C GLY A 210 2.03 -8.82 8.71
N TYR A 211 2.81 -9.42 7.81
CA TYR A 211 3.66 -10.58 8.10
C TYR A 211 5.07 -10.12 8.49
N ILE A 212 5.19 -9.57 9.69
CA ILE A 212 6.38 -8.94 10.27
C ILE A 212 6.60 -9.48 11.68
N THR A 213 7.84 -9.53 12.16
CA THR A 213 8.14 -9.87 13.56
C THR A 213 7.90 -8.67 14.46
N GLU A 214 7.66 -8.90 15.74
CA GLU A 214 7.38 -7.89 16.75
C GLU A 214 8.39 -6.73 16.72
N LYS A 215 9.68 -7.02 16.92
CA LYS A 215 10.73 -5.99 16.96
C LYS A 215 10.88 -5.18 15.67
N ALA A 216 10.78 -5.84 14.51
CA ALA A 216 10.82 -5.15 13.25
C ALA A 216 9.55 -4.33 13.02
N GLY A 217 8.40 -4.81 13.52
CA GLY A 217 7.12 -4.12 13.49
C GLY A 217 7.11 -2.86 14.34
N GLU A 218 7.69 -2.90 15.53
CA GLU A 218 7.84 -1.73 16.42
C GLU A 218 8.54 -0.57 15.70
N GLU A 219 9.68 -0.82 15.07
CA GLU A 219 10.38 0.22 14.29
C GLU A 219 9.57 0.63 13.06
N PHE A 220 9.11 -0.33 12.26
CA PHE A 220 8.45 -0.05 11.00
C PHE A 220 7.18 0.80 11.20
N PHE A 221 6.29 0.39 12.10
CA PHE A 221 5.03 1.10 12.32
C PHE A 221 5.19 2.39 13.12
N SER A 222 6.27 2.58 13.89
CA SER A 222 6.55 3.88 14.55
C SER A 222 6.78 5.02 13.56
N HIS A 223 7.09 4.70 12.30
CA HIS A 223 7.26 5.65 11.22
C HIS A 223 6.07 5.71 10.25
N MET A 224 4.95 5.03 10.56
CA MET A 224 3.75 5.03 9.72
C MET A 224 2.63 5.85 10.36
N ASP A 225 1.97 6.69 9.55
CA ASP A 225 0.74 7.40 9.97
C ASP A 225 -0.50 6.54 9.75
N ALA A 226 -0.48 5.71 8.69
CA ALA A 226 -1.57 4.78 8.42
C ALA A 226 -1.09 3.47 7.80
N ALA A 227 -1.97 2.46 7.84
CA ALA A 227 -1.75 1.18 7.16
C ALA A 227 -3.04 0.65 6.53
N ASN A 228 -2.92 -0.03 5.39
CA ASN A 228 -3.91 -0.99 4.96
C ASN A 228 -3.30 -2.39 5.13
N VAL A 229 -3.94 -3.22 5.95
CA VAL A 229 -3.47 -4.58 6.25
C VAL A 229 -4.33 -5.61 5.54
N ASP A 230 -3.70 -6.43 4.73
CA ASP A 230 -4.35 -7.53 4.03
C ASP A 230 -4.61 -8.71 4.99
N LEU A 231 -5.83 -8.86 5.50
CA LEU A 231 -6.32 -10.09 6.14
C LEU A 231 -6.90 -11.00 5.03
N LYS A 232 -6.03 -11.81 4.44
CA LYS A 232 -6.28 -12.48 3.15
C LYS A 232 -7.29 -13.62 3.21
N GLY A 233 -7.51 -14.22 4.37
CA GLY A 233 -8.47 -15.28 4.69
C GLY A 233 -8.50 -15.45 6.20
N PHE A 234 -9.37 -16.34 6.72
CA PHE A 234 -9.50 -16.54 8.16
C PHE A 234 -9.28 -17.99 8.60
N THR A 235 -8.50 -18.74 7.81
CA THR A 235 -8.07 -20.10 8.16
C THR A 235 -6.55 -20.26 7.99
N GLU A 236 -5.92 -21.02 8.88
CA GLU A 236 -4.50 -21.41 8.74
C GLU A 236 -4.25 -22.21 7.47
N SER A 237 -5.24 -22.98 7.03
CA SER A 237 -5.20 -23.75 5.78
C SER A 237 -5.03 -22.84 4.57
N PHE A 238 -5.84 -21.78 4.46
CA PHE A 238 -5.74 -20.77 3.42
C PHE A 238 -4.35 -20.12 3.40
N TYR A 239 -3.89 -19.64 4.55
CA TYR A 239 -2.59 -18.98 4.66
C TYR A 239 -1.42 -19.91 4.27
N LYS A 240 -1.42 -21.16 4.72
CA LYS A 240 -0.37 -22.13 4.37
C LYS A 240 -0.38 -22.51 2.90
N GLN A 241 -1.55 -22.80 2.34
CA GLN A 241 -1.67 -23.33 0.97
C GLN A 241 -1.57 -22.26 -0.11
N LEU A 242 -2.15 -21.07 0.11
CA LEU A 242 -2.24 -20.02 -0.90
C LEU A 242 -1.23 -18.90 -0.71
N CYS A 243 -0.84 -18.57 0.53
CA CYS A 243 0.08 -17.49 0.85
C CYS A 243 1.46 -17.97 1.29
N SER A 244 1.59 -19.26 1.68
CA SER A 244 2.76 -19.86 2.33
C SER A 244 3.17 -19.07 3.58
N SER A 245 2.23 -18.69 4.40
CA SER A 245 2.42 -17.91 5.64
C SER A 245 1.46 -18.42 6.72
N GLU A 246 1.38 -17.73 7.84
CA GLU A 246 0.60 -18.10 9.01
C GLU A 246 -0.38 -16.98 9.35
N LEU A 247 -1.66 -17.35 9.57
CA LEU A 247 -2.71 -16.39 9.95
C LEU A 247 -2.40 -15.76 11.31
N SER A 248 -1.97 -16.56 12.28
CA SER A 248 -1.70 -16.11 13.65
C SER A 248 -0.78 -14.89 13.71
N GLN A 249 0.27 -14.84 12.89
CA GLN A 249 1.22 -13.73 12.86
C GLN A 249 0.58 -12.42 12.36
N VAL A 250 -0.35 -12.52 11.40
CA VAL A 250 -1.09 -11.35 10.89
C VAL A 250 -2.06 -10.83 11.95
N LEU A 251 -2.72 -11.73 12.67
CA LEU A 251 -3.63 -11.36 13.77
C LEU A 251 -2.89 -10.66 14.90
N GLU A 252 -1.68 -11.11 15.27
CA GLU A 252 -0.86 -10.42 16.27
C GLU A 252 -0.43 -9.02 15.80
N THR A 253 -0.08 -8.85 14.52
CA THR A 253 0.23 -7.52 13.96
C THR A 253 -0.99 -6.58 14.02
N LEU A 254 -2.20 -7.09 13.72
CA LEU A 254 -3.43 -6.29 13.82
C LEU A 254 -3.73 -5.86 15.27
N LYS A 255 -3.54 -6.77 16.25
CA LYS A 255 -3.68 -6.42 17.66
C LYS A 255 -2.65 -5.37 18.11
N TYR A 256 -1.38 -5.55 17.70
CA TYR A 256 -0.32 -4.60 17.98
C TYR A 256 -0.66 -3.20 17.45
N LEU A 257 -1.07 -3.11 16.17
CA LEU A 257 -1.51 -1.84 15.58
C LEU A 257 -2.64 -1.19 16.36
N LYS A 258 -3.61 -1.98 16.82
CA LYS A 258 -4.78 -1.47 17.55
C LYS A 258 -4.48 -0.99 18.95
N HIS A 259 -3.66 -1.73 19.68
CA HIS A 259 -3.53 -1.54 21.12
C HIS A 259 -2.24 -0.84 21.55
N GLU A 260 -1.19 -0.91 20.71
CA GLU A 260 0.14 -0.42 21.07
C GLU A 260 0.62 0.76 20.20
N THR A 261 -0.19 1.18 19.19
CA THR A 261 0.20 2.26 18.28
C THR A 261 -0.91 3.30 18.10
N ASN A 262 -0.53 4.45 17.52
CA ASN A 262 -1.47 5.47 17.04
C ASN A 262 -1.67 5.40 15.51
N VAL A 263 -1.18 4.37 14.84
CA VAL A 263 -1.32 4.19 13.39
C VAL A 263 -2.79 3.97 13.06
N TRP A 264 -3.35 4.82 12.20
CA TRP A 264 -4.65 4.52 11.62
C TRP A 264 -4.56 3.31 10.70
N PHE A 265 -5.46 2.34 10.81
CA PHE A 265 -5.44 1.23 9.85
C PHE A 265 -6.82 0.78 9.42
N GLU A 266 -6.86 0.26 8.20
CA GLU A 266 -8.02 -0.37 7.57
C GLU A 266 -7.63 -1.78 7.09
N ILE A 267 -8.59 -2.69 7.05
CA ILE A 267 -8.35 -4.10 6.70
C ILE A 267 -8.89 -4.39 5.30
N THR A 268 -8.10 -5.06 4.47
CA THR A 268 -8.56 -5.56 3.16
C THR A 268 -8.63 -7.08 3.17
N ASN A 269 -9.77 -7.62 2.73
CA ASN A 269 -9.96 -9.02 2.42
C ASN A 269 -10.29 -9.19 0.94
N LEU A 270 -9.39 -9.82 0.18
CA LEU A 270 -9.62 -10.19 -1.21
C LEU A 270 -10.43 -11.47 -1.25
N ILE A 271 -11.69 -11.40 -1.66
CA ILE A 271 -12.60 -12.55 -1.71
C ILE A 271 -12.33 -13.38 -2.96
N ILE A 272 -11.98 -14.65 -2.78
CA ILE A 272 -11.70 -15.60 -3.86
C ILE A 272 -12.77 -16.70 -3.83
N PRO A 273 -13.58 -16.87 -4.90
CA PRO A 273 -14.63 -17.86 -4.94
C PRO A 273 -14.12 -19.28 -4.69
N GLY A 274 -14.75 -19.96 -3.72
CA GLY A 274 -14.41 -21.34 -3.34
C GLY A 274 -13.22 -21.48 -2.40
N GLU A 275 -12.52 -20.39 -2.04
CA GLU A 275 -11.36 -20.44 -1.16
C GLU A 275 -11.60 -19.78 0.21
N ASN A 276 -12.14 -18.55 0.24
CA ASN A 276 -12.39 -17.78 1.47
C ASN A 276 -13.72 -17.02 1.42
N ASP A 277 -14.65 -17.39 0.55
CA ASP A 277 -15.94 -16.71 0.35
C ASP A 277 -17.11 -17.34 1.13
N ALA A 278 -16.83 -18.35 1.97
CA ALA A 278 -17.84 -19.00 2.79
C ALA A 278 -18.46 -18.01 3.80
N PRO A 279 -19.79 -17.92 3.91
CA PRO A 279 -20.45 -17.01 4.88
C PRO A 279 -20.00 -17.25 6.33
N SER A 280 -19.71 -18.50 6.73
CA SER A 280 -19.18 -18.83 8.06
C SER A 280 -17.81 -18.25 8.32
N GLU A 281 -16.86 -18.35 7.36
CA GLU A 281 -15.51 -17.80 7.50
C GLU A 281 -15.54 -16.27 7.58
N ILE A 282 -16.36 -15.62 6.74
CA ILE A 282 -16.58 -14.17 6.81
C ILE A 282 -17.18 -13.77 8.16
N GLY A 283 -18.12 -14.59 8.69
CA GLY A 283 -18.71 -14.40 10.02
C GLY A 283 -17.65 -14.44 11.12
N GLU A 284 -16.88 -15.51 11.19
CA GLU A 284 -15.81 -15.70 12.18
C GLU A 284 -14.74 -14.59 12.11
N MET A 285 -14.34 -14.20 10.89
CA MET A 285 -13.38 -13.11 10.67
C MET A 285 -13.91 -11.77 11.21
N THR A 286 -15.15 -11.43 10.89
CA THR A 286 -15.72 -10.13 11.27
C THR A 286 -16.08 -10.06 12.76
N GLU A 287 -16.50 -11.17 13.37
CA GLU A 287 -16.67 -11.30 14.83
C GLU A 287 -15.33 -11.10 15.54
N TRP A 288 -14.27 -11.77 15.07
CA TRP A 288 -12.92 -11.60 15.61
C TRP A 288 -12.43 -10.14 15.52
N VAL A 289 -12.67 -9.47 14.38
CA VAL A 289 -12.30 -8.06 14.20
C VAL A 289 -13.01 -7.18 15.21
N VAL A 290 -14.33 -7.34 15.41
CA VAL A 290 -15.08 -6.54 16.38
C VAL A 290 -14.63 -6.82 17.80
N GLU A 291 -14.40 -8.08 18.17
CA GLU A 291 -13.99 -8.48 19.52
C GLU A 291 -12.57 -8.01 19.87
N ASN A 292 -11.62 -8.08 18.95
CA ASN A 292 -10.21 -7.80 19.22
C ASN A 292 -9.78 -6.39 18.83
N LEU A 293 -10.39 -5.79 17.79
CA LEU A 293 -9.99 -4.49 17.26
C LEU A 293 -11.06 -3.41 17.43
N GLY A 294 -12.27 -3.81 17.79
CA GLY A 294 -13.41 -2.91 17.96
C GLY A 294 -14.16 -2.63 16.64
N PRO A 295 -15.35 -2.00 16.75
CA PRO A 295 -16.27 -1.84 15.62
C PRO A 295 -15.83 -0.76 14.60
N ASP A 296 -14.85 0.07 14.94
CA ASP A 296 -14.48 1.26 14.19
C ASP A 296 -13.37 1.03 13.13
N VAL A 297 -12.80 -0.18 13.06
CA VAL A 297 -11.80 -0.53 12.04
C VAL A 297 -12.50 -0.83 10.72
N PRO A 298 -12.27 -0.04 9.65
CA PRO A 298 -12.90 -0.26 8.37
C PRO A 298 -12.43 -1.55 7.70
N MET A 299 -13.38 -2.28 7.08
CA MET A 299 -13.10 -3.49 6.33
C MET A 299 -13.47 -3.34 4.84
N HIS A 300 -12.57 -3.74 3.96
CA HIS A 300 -12.74 -3.70 2.51
C HIS A 300 -12.81 -5.13 1.96
N PHE A 301 -13.95 -5.51 1.42
CA PHE A 301 -14.15 -6.77 0.69
C PHE A 301 -13.94 -6.52 -0.79
N SER A 302 -12.79 -6.91 -1.31
CA SER A 302 -12.39 -6.65 -2.69
C SER A 302 -12.58 -7.86 -3.59
N ALA A 303 -13.06 -7.63 -4.82
CA ALA A 303 -13.20 -8.69 -5.81
C ALA A 303 -11.85 -9.19 -6.31
N PHE A 304 -11.68 -10.49 -6.30
CA PHE A 304 -10.62 -11.19 -7.01
C PHE A 304 -10.93 -11.25 -8.52
N HIS A 305 -9.92 -11.18 -9.34
CA HIS A 305 -9.95 -11.61 -10.74
C HIS A 305 -8.84 -12.62 -11.00
N PRO A 306 -9.04 -13.57 -11.94
CA PRO A 306 -8.02 -14.57 -12.29
C PRO A 306 -6.69 -13.91 -12.61
N ASP A 307 -5.64 -14.39 -11.94
CA ASP A 307 -4.28 -13.91 -12.16
C ASP A 307 -3.25 -14.96 -11.74
N TRP A 308 -2.06 -14.88 -12.34
CA TRP A 308 -0.87 -15.68 -12.10
C TRP A 308 -1.12 -17.20 -12.01
N LYS A 309 -1.20 -17.77 -10.78
CA LYS A 309 -1.36 -19.22 -10.54
C LYS A 309 -2.80 -19.64 -10.24
N MET A 310 -3.75 -18.71 -10.37
CA MET A 310 -5.17 -18.98 -10.10
C MET A 310 -6.05 -18.51 -11.27
N MET A 311 -5.64 -18.89 -12.49
CA MET A 311 -6.36 -18.56 -13.72
C MET A 311 -7.64 -19.36 -13.94
N GLU A 312 -7.79 -20.49 -13.24
CA GLU A 312 -8.94 -21.37 -13.30
C GLU A 312 -10.12 -20.91 -12.42
N HIS A 313 -9.88 -20.00 -11.49
CA HIS A 313 -10.93 -19.43 -10.65
C HIS A 313 -11.73 -18.37 -11.40
N GLY A 314 -13.04 -18.30 -11.12
CA GLY A 314 -13.88 -17.22 -11.64
C GLY A 314 -13.60 -15.88 -10.92
N ARG A 315 -14.01 -14.77 -11.55
CA ARG A 315 -14.06 -13.48 -10.85
C ARG A 315 -15.06 -13.54 -9.71
N THR A 316 -14.81 -12.79 -8.64
CA THR A 316 -15.76 -12.67 -7.53
C THR A 316 -17.02 -11.94 -8.00
N PRO A 317 -18.21 -12.57 -7.88
CA PRO A 317 -19.46 -11.89 -8.16
C PRO A 317 -19.72 -10.74 -7.19
N LYS A 318 -20.35 -9.66 -7.68
CA LYS A 318 -20.70 -8.50 -6.84
C LYS A 318 -21.57 -8.91 -5.65
N GLU A 319 -22.49 -9.84 -5.86
CA GLU A 319 -23.41 -10.36 -4.84
C GLU A 319 -22.66 -11.02 -3.67
N THR A 320 -21.52 -11.66 -3.93
CA THR A 320 -20.67 -12.25 -2.90
C THR A 320 -20.07 -11.16 -2.02
N LEU A 321 -19.57 -10.06 -2.59
CA LEU A 321 -19.05 -8.92 -1.83
C LEU A 321 -20.14 -8.23 -1.03
N MET A 322 -21.31 -8.00 -1.62
CA MET A 322 -22.46 -7.41 -0.93
C MET A 322 -22.87 -8.27 0.28
N ARG A 323 -22.91 -9.59 0.12
CA ARG A 323 -23.18 -10.53 1.21
C ARG A 323 -22.13 -10.43 2.30
N SER A 324 -20.84 -10.41 1.96
CA SER A 324 -19.73 -10.27 2.92
C SER A 324 -19.84 -8.97 3.71
N ARG A 325 -20.12 -7.85 3.02
CA ARG A 325 -20.38 -6.55 3.64
C ARG A 325 -21.57 -6.61 4.62
N GLN A 326 -22.68 -7.26 4.23
CA GLN A 326 -23.87 -7.40 5.09
C GLN A 326 -23.56 -8.22 6.35
N ILE A 327 -22.78 -9.31 6.23
CA ILE A 327 -22.34 -10.11 7.39
C ILE A 327 -21.51 -9.24 8.34
N ALA A 328 -20.54 -8.49 7.82
CA ALA A 328 -19.71 -7.60 8.63
C ALA A 328 -20.53 -6.55 9.39
N LEU A 329 -21.45 -5.87 8.71
CA LEU A 329 -22.35 -4.88 9.34
C LEU A 329 -23.25 -5.52 10.41
N LYS A 330 -23.77 -6.72 10.16
CA LYS A 330 -24.57 -7.47 11.12
C LYS A 330 -23.78 -7.88 12.37
N ASN A 331 -22.50 -8.21 12.21
CA ASN A 331 -21.63 -8.58 13.31
C ASN A 331 -21.07 -7.35 14.06
N GLY A 332 -21.43 -6.13 13.66
CA GLY A 332 -21.12 -4.90 14.37
C GLY A 332 -19.95 -4.09 13.82
N VAL A 333 -19.36 -4.47 12.68
CA VAL A 333 -18.40 -3.61 11.96
C VAL A 333 -19.16 -2.37 11.46
N ARG A 334 -18.76 -1.17 11.88
CA ARG A 334 -19.45 0.09 11.50
C ARG A 334 -19.19 0.50 10.05
N TYR A 335 -18.05 0.16 9.52
CA TYR A 335 -17.55 0.61 8.20
C TYR A 335 -17.09 -0.58 7.38
N ALA A 336 -17.95 -1.05 6.49
CA ALA A 336 -17.66 -2.17 5.60
C ALA A 336 -17.91 -1.78 4.14
N TYR A 337 -16.93 -2.05 3.29
CA TYR A 337 -16.87 -1.58 1.91
C TYR A 337 -16.75 -2.73 0.92
N THR A 338 -17.27 -2.53 -0.30
CA THR A 338 -17.01 -3.38 -1.47
C THR A 338 -15.96 -2.70 -2.36
N GLY A 339 -15.01 -3.46 -2.90
CA GLY A 339 -13.93 -2.95 -3.75
C GLY A 339 -13.72 -3.76 -5.03
N ASN A 340 -13.05 -3.15 -6.01
CA ASN A 340 -12.81 -3.72 -7.35
C ASN A 340 -14.07 -4.07 -8.15
N VAL A 341 -15.22 -3.51 -7.76
CA VAL A 341 -16.52 -3.58 -8.47
C VAL A 341 -17.17 -2.21 -8.46
N HIS A 342 -18.02 -1.93 -9.44
CA HIS A 342 -18.85 -0.74 -9.40
C HIS A 342 -20.04 -0.96 -8.47
N ASP A 343 -19.96 -0.38 -7.29
CA ASP A 343 -20.99 -0.46 -6.25
C ASP A 343 -21.00 0.83 -5.43
N PHE A 344 -21.77 1.81 -5.88
CA PHE A 344 -21.85 3.13 -5.25
C PHE A 344 -22.27 3.05 -3.77
N GLU A 345 -23.26 2.20 -3.46
CA GLU A 345 -23.72 2.02 -2.08
C GLU A 345 -22.64 1.35 -1.22
N GLY A 346 -22.05 0.25 -1.72
CA GLY A 346 -21.03 -0.51 -0.99
C GLY A 346 -19.70 0.22 -0.86
N ALA A 347 -19.40 1.19 -1.74
CA ALA A 347 -18.18 2.01 -1.67
C ALA A 347 -18.33 3.27 -0.81
N SER A 348 -19.57 3.71 -0.53
CA SER A 348 -19.88 4.94 0.20
C SER A 348 -19.84 4.74 1.71
N THR A 349 -19.49 5.82 2.44
CA THR A 349 -19.45 5.83 3.92
C THR A 349 -20.77 6.38 4.47
N TYR A 350 -21.31 5.70 5.46
CA TYR A 350 -22.56 6.07 6.13
C TYR A 350 -22.33 6.31 7.62
N CYS A 351 -23.12 7.21 8.20
CA CYS A 351 -23.14 7.44 9.63
C CYS A 351 -23.69 6.19 10.34
N HIS A 352 -22.91 5.63 11.24
CA HIS A 352 -23.31 4.44 12.00
C HIS A 352 -24.46 4.70 12.99
N ASN A 353 -24.77 5.96 13.28
CA ASN A 353 -25.84 6.34 14.21
C ASN A 353 -27.17 6.69 13.48
N CYS A 354 -27.12 7.54 12.44
CA CYS A 354 -28.36 8.00 11.77
C CYS A 354 -28.56 7.44 10.37
N GLY A 355 -27.57 6.72 9.80
CA GLY A 355 -27.66 6.12 8.47
C GLY A 355 -27.41 7.06 7.30
N ASP A 356 -27.21 8.37 7.54
CA ASP A 356 -26.95 9.34 6.46
C ASP A 356 -25.66 9.03 5.72
N MET A 357 -25.67 9.23 4.40
CA MET A 357 -24.45 9.16 3.59
C MET A 357 -23.51 10.30 3.94
N LEU A 358 -22.32 9.98 4.43
CA LEU A 358 -21.28 10.93 4.82
C LEU A 358 -20.33 11.24 3.68
N ILE A 359 -19.84 10.20 3.00
CA ILE A 359 -18.93 10.31 1.85
C ILE A 359 -19.46 9.39 0.75
N GLY A 360 -19.96 9.99 -0.33
CA GLY A 360 -20.38 9.25 -1.52
C GLY A 360 -19.18 8.99 -2.43
N ARG A 361 -19.03 7.74 -2.92
CA ARG A 361 -17.93 7.35 -3.81
C ARG A 361 -18.43 6.67 -5.07
N ASP A 362 -18.06 7.23 -6.23
CA ASP A 362 -18.14 6.56 -7.52
C ASP A 362 -16.71 6.15 -7.95
N TRP A 363 -16.34 4.90 -7.70
CA TRP A 363 -14.96 4.44 -7.71
C TRP A 363 -14.09 5.27 -6.73
N TYR A 364 -13.15 6.05 -7.24
CA TYR A 364 -12.24 6.91 -6.45
C TYR A 364 -12.67 8.39 -6.47
N GLU A 365 -13.81 8.70 -7.07
CA GLU A 365 -14.34 10.07 -7.18
C GLU A 365 -15.33 10.32 -6.05
N LEU A 366 -15.09 11.38 -5.27
CA LEU A 366 -15.98 11.74 -4.18
C LEU A 366 -17.09 12.63 -4.70
N SER A 367 -18.34 12.15 -4.59
CA SER A 367 -19.53 12.84 -5.07
C SER A 367 -20.32 13.56 -3.97
N THR A 368 -20.12 13.16 -2.71
CA THR A 368 -20.85 13.69 -1.55
C THR A 368 -19.88 13.84 -0.39
N TRP A 369 -20.01 14.96 0.35
CA TRP A 369 -19.27 15.22 1.56
C TRP A 369 -20.16 15.85 2.63
N ASN A 370 -20.62 15.04 3.58
CA ASN A 370 -21.52 15.41 4.67
C ASN A 370 -20.88 15.31 6.05
N LEU A 371 -19.58 15.66 6.11
CA LEU A 371 -18.84 15.80 7.36
C LEU A 371 -18.65 17.26 7.71
N THR A 372 -18.73 17.57 9.00
CA THR A 372 -18.18 18.80 9.58
C THR A 372 -16.74 18.54 10.00
N PHE A 373 -15.97 19.59 10.16
CA PHE A 373 -14.58 19.53 10.54
C PHE A 373 -14.37 20.38 11.80
N ASP A 374 -13.75 19.80 12.82
CA ASP A 374 -13.53 20.45 14.13
C ASP A 374 -12.08 20.91 14.37
N GLY A 375 -11.20 20.74 13.39
CA GLY A 375 -9.79 21.12 13.48
C GLY A 375 -8.86 20.04 14.02
N ASN A 376 -9.37 18.86 14.40
CA ASN A 376 -8.59 17.78 15.03
C ASN A 376 -8.49 16.51 14.18
N TYR A 377 -8.57 16.61 12.87
CA TYR A 377 -8.61 15.46 11.95
C TYR A 377 -9.74 14.47 12.25
N SER A 378 -10.82 14.93 12.85
CA SER A 378 -12.03 14.16 13.12
C SER A 378 -13.22 14.76 12.37
N GLY A 379 -13.89 13.96 11.57
CA GLY A 379 -15.11 14.37 10.87
C GLY A 379 -16.35 14.02 11.71
N ASN A 380 -17.31 14.93 11.80
CA ASN A 380 -18.60 14.65 12.43
C ASN A 380 -19.72 14.67 11.41
N CYS A 381 -20.71 13.80 11.57
CA CYS A 381 -21.92 13.77 10.75
C CYS A 381 -22.64 15.13 10.81
N LYS A 382 -22.88 15.77 9.68
CA LYS A 382 -23.58 17.05 9.61
C LYS A 382 -25.01 16.98 10.15
N ASN A 383 -25.66 15.82 10.06
CA ASN A 383 -27.05 15.65 10.47
C ASN A 383 -27.17 15.44 12.00
N CYS A 384 -26.41 14.51 12.58
CA CYS A 384 -26.58 14.11 13.96
C CYS A 384 -25.39 14.41 14.90
N GLY A 385 -24.29 14.96 14.37
CA GLY A 385 -23.10 15.30 15.15
C GLY A 385 -22.23 14.12 15.56
N THR A 386 -22.58 12.87 15.19
CA THR A 386 -21.80 11.68 15.56
C THR A 386 -20.43 11.72 14.90
N SER A 387 -19.38 11.46 15.68
CA SER A 387 -18.01 11.41 15.21
C SER A 387 -17.76 10.17 14.36
N LEU A 388 -17.11 10.37 13.23
CA LEU A 388 -16.62 9.34 12.32
C LEU A 388 -15.16 9.00 12.68
N ALA A 389 -14.88 7.73 12.92
CA ALA A 389 -13.52 7.27 13.14
C ALA A 389 -12.69 7.39 11.85
N GLY A 390 -11.49 7.96 11.93
CA GLY A 390 -10.62 8.18 10.77
C GLY A 390 -9.67 9.37 10.94
N VAL A 391 -8.92 9.65 9.89
CA VAL A 391 -8.04 10.82 9.78
C VAL A 391 -8.55 11.70 8.64
N PHE A 392 -9.18 12.83 9.01
CA PHE A 392 -9.82 13.76 8.07
C PHE A 392 -9.15 15.14 8.18
N ASP A 393 -8.57 15.63 7.09
CA ASP A 393 -7.86 16.92 7.03
C ASP A 393 -8.69 17.96 6.26
N GLY A 394 -9.82 18.36 6.84
CA GLY A 394 -10.71 19.37 6.25
C GLY A 394 -11.64 18.84 5.16
N PRO A 395 -11.95 19.66 4.15
CA PRO A 395 -12.85 19.27 3.07
C PRO A 395 -12.27 18.13 2.24
N ALA A 396 -13.15 17.44 1.50
CA ALA A 396 -12.74 16.36 0.59
C ALA A 396 -11.64 16.83 -0.37
N GLY A 397 -10.67 15.96 -0.60
CA GLY A 397 -9.78 16.12 -1.74
C GLY A 397 -10.53 15.94 -3.07
N ASP A 398 -9.97 16.44 -4.15
CA ASP A 398 -10.55 16.45 -5.50
C ASP A 398 -9.68 15.72 -6.54
N TRP A 399 -8.80 14.83 -6.08
CA TRP A 399 -7.90 14.10 -6.98
C TRP A 399 -8.64 13.20 -7.97
N GLY A 400 -9.71 12.54 -7.52
CA GLY A 400 -10.55 11.67 -8.34
C GLY A 400 -9.83 10.40 -8.79
N ARG A 401 -10.05 9.97 -10.04
CA ARG A 401 -9.57 8.68 -10.58
C ARG A 401 -8.18 8.75 -11.21
N LYS A 402 -7.51 9.88 -11.16
CA LYS A 402 -6.23 10.09 -11.85
C LYS A 402 -5.16 9.13 -11.34
N ARG A 403 -4.39 8.58 -12.28
CA ARG A 403 -3.19 7.81 -12.04
C ARG A 403 -2.09 8.42 -12.87
N VAL A 404 -1.09 9.01 -12.20
CA VAL A 404 -0.05 9.78 -12.89
C VAL A 404 1.31 9.12 -12.60
N PRO A 405 1.94 8.44 -13.59
CA PRO A 405 3.30 7.96 -13.45
C PRO A 405 4.25 9.11 -13.15
N LEU A 406 5.18 8.87 -12.22
CA LEU A 406 6.23 9.80 -11.87
C LEU A 406 7.58 9.22 -12.27
N ARG A 407 8.43 10.02 -12.89
CA ARG A 407 9.76 9.64 -13.32
C ARG A 407 10.79 10.61 -12.78
N PHE A 408 11.88 10.08 -12.28
CA PHE A 408 13.10 10.82 -12.02
C PHE A 408 13.99 10.72 -13.25
N THR A 409 14.47 11.86 -13.77
CA THR A 409 15.44 11.89 -14.86
C THR A 409 16.84 11.97 -14.28
N PRO A 410 17.81 11.15 -14.74
CA PRO A 410 19.20 11.31 -14.32
C PRO A 410 19.73 12.71 -14.65
N PRO A 411 20.68 13.25 -13.89
CA PRO A 411 21.32 14.50 -14.23
C PRO A 411 21.90 14.41 -15.66
N GLN A 412 21.64 15.42 -16.47
CA GLN A 412 22.24 15.51 -17.79
C GLN A 412 23.75 15.69 -17.59
N THR A 413 24.54 14.68 -17.96
CA THR A 413 26.01 14.71 -17.96
C THR A 413 26.57 15.66 -18.99
#